data_5016ac615a4e87d7d7c7cc729bdc681d
#
_entry.id   5016ac615a4e87d7d7c7cc729bdc681d
#
_cell.length_a   1.000
_cell.length_b   1.000
_cell.length_c   1.000
_cell.angle_alpha   90.00
_cell.angle_beta   90.00
_cell.angle_gamma   90.00
#
_symmetry.space_group_name_H-M   'P 1'
#
loop_
_entity.id
_entity.type
_entity.pdbx_description
1 polymer ?
#
loop_
_entity_poly.entity_id
_entity_poly.type
_entity_poly.pdbx_seq_one_letter_code
_entity_poly.pdbx_strand_id
1 'polypeptide(L)'
;HRMGVGVRHAGDDNSAAFRIPGLVTTNKGTLLGVYDVRYNSSVDLQEHVDVGLSRSTDGGKTWEKMRLPLAFGEFGGLPAGQNGVGDPSILVDTKTNNVWVVAAWTHGMGNQRAWWSSHPGMDMNHTAQLVLAKSTDDGKTWSAPINITEQVKDPSWYFLLQGPGRGITMSDGTLVFPTQFIDSTRVPNAGIMYSKDGGKNWKMHNYARTNTTEAQVAEVEPGVLMLNMRDNRGGSRAVAITKDLGKTWTEHESSRKALPESVCMASLISVKAKDNVLGKD
;
A
#
# COMPACT_ATOMS: atom_id res chain seq x y z
N HIS A 1 -1.24 -30.10 -10.70
CA HIS A 1 -1.43 -28.93 -11.56
C HIS A 1 -1.02 -27.67 -10.79
N ARG A 2 -0.08 -26.90 -11.32
CA ARG A 2 0.24 -25.57 -10.79
C ARG A 2 -0.92 -24.64 -11.13
N MET A 3 -1.56 -24.05 -10.14
CA MET A 3 -2.65 -23.08 -10.34
C MET A 3 -2.16 -21.67 -10.62
N GLY A 4 -0.86 -21.46 -10.81
CA GLY A 4 -0.28 -20.14 -11.10
C GLY A 4 1.21 -20.20 -11.39
N VAL A 5 1.79 -19.06 -11.74
CA VAL A 5 3.22 -18.87 -11.97
C VAL A 5 3.79 -18.14 -10.77
N GLY A 6 4.86 -18.68 -10.18
CA GLY A 6 5.60 -17.99 -9.13
C GLY A 6 6.39 -16.82 -9.72
N VAL A 7 6.14 -15.61 -9.23
CA VAL A 7 6.84 -14.39 -9.70
C VAL A 7 8.24 -14.30 -9.12
N ARG A 8 8.36 -14.60 -7.84
CA ARG A 8 9.62 -14.66 -7.10
C ARG A 8 9.59 -15.79 -6.06
N HIS A 9 10.75 -16.33 -5.74
CA HIS A 9 10.93 -17.39 -4.73
C HIS A 9 12.04 -17.02 -3.76
N ALA A 10 12.01 -17.55 -2.58
CA ALA A 10 13.12 -17.41 -1.63
C ALA A 10 14.44 -17.87 -2.29
N GLY A 11 15.48 -17.06 -2.14
CA GLY A 11 16.76 -17.24 -2.81
C GLY A 11 16.94 -16.48 -4.11
N ASP A 12 15.85 -16.08 -4.79
CA ASP A 12 15.97 -15.19 -5.96
C ASP A 12 16.57 -13.84 -5.54
N ASP A 13 17.38 -13.24 -6.42
CA ASP A 13 18.00 -11.93 -6.20
C ASP A 13 18.74 -11.80 -4.85
N ASN A 14 19.29 -12.90 -4.33
CA ASN A 14 19.98 -12.99 -3.05
C ASN A 14 19.13 -12.58 -1.85
N SER A 15 17.84 -12.82 -1.87
CA SER A 15 16.91 -12.48 -0.79
C SER A 15 16.38 -13.71 -0.06
N ALA A 16 16.23 -13.58 1.26
CA ALA A 16 15.69 -14.63 2.10
C ALA A 16 14.19 -14.86 1.86
N ALA A 17 13.44 -13.79 1.56
CA ALA A 17 12.00 -13.87 1.37
C ALA A 17 11.46 -12.73 0.51
N PHE A 18 10.30 -12.95 -0.10
CA PHE A 18 9.44 -11.93 -0.70
C PHE A 18 8.10 -11.96 0.01
N ARG A 19 7.59 -10.78 0.39
CA ARG A 19 6.32 -10.66 1.12
C ARG A 19 5.54 -9.44 0.64
N ILE A 20 4.32 -9.29 1.14
CA ILE A 20 3.46 -8.11 0.96
C ILE A 20 3.21 -7.80 -0.53
N PRO A 21 2.62 -8.72 -1.29
CA PRO A 21 2.41 -8.53 -2.72
C PRO A 21 1.27 -7.57 -3.02
N GLY A 22 1.42 -6.83 -4.10
CA GLY A 22 0.35 -6.07 -4.77
C GLY A 22 0.38 -6.32 -6.26
N LEU A 23 -0.77 -6.25 -6.92
CA LEU A 23 -0.89 -6.50 -8.36
C LEU A 23 -1.83 -5.50 -9.01
N VAL A 24 -1.40 -4.90 -10.11
CA VAL A 24 -2.23 -4.03 -10.96
C VAL A 24 -1.99 -4.33 -12.42
N THR A 25 -2.96 -3.91 -13.25
CA THR A 25 -2.84 -3.93 -14.71
C THR A 25 -2.80 -2.49 -15.21
N THR A 26 -1.82 -2.15 -16.04
CA THR A 26 -1.73 -0.82 -16.65
C THR A 26 -2.72 -0.68 -17.81
N ASN A 27 -2.91 0.55 -18.31
CA ASN A 27 -3.76 0.81 -19.49
C ASN A 27 -3.27 0.08 -20.74
N LYS A 28 -2.01 -0.32 -20.78
CA LYS A 28 -1.40 -1.10 -21.87
C LYS A 28 -1.57 -2.60 -21.71
N GLY A 29 -2.21 -3.04 -20.62
CA GLY A 29 -2.37 -4.46 -20.31
C GLY A 29 -1.15 -5.11 -19.66
N THR A 30 -0.15 -4.33 -19.28
CA THR A 30 1.03 -4.82 -18.53
C THR A 30 0.63 -5.14 -17.09
N LEU A 31 0.96 -6.32 -16.62
CA LEU A 31 0.84 -6.68 -15.21
C LEU A 31 2.05 -6.16 -14.44
N LEU A 32 1.82 -5.49 -13.33
CA LEU A 32 2.85 -5.03 -12.42
C LEU A 32 2.62 -5.66 -11.04
N GLY A 33 3.54 -6.53 -10.63
CA GLY A 33 3.58 -7.12 -9.29
C GLY A 33 4.60 -6.40 -8.43
N VAL A 34 4.16 -5.85 -7.31
CA VAL A 34 5.00 -5.16 -6.33
C VAL A 34 5.08 -5.98 -5.04
N TYR A 35 6.18 -5.90 -4.32
CA TYR A 35 6.42 -6.70 -3.11
C TYR A 35 7.60 -6.15 -2.30
N ASP A 36 7.72 -6.62 -1.05
CA ASP A 36 8.96 -6.48 -0.27
C ASP A 36 10.01 -7.48 -0.75
N VAL A 37 11.22 -6.97 -0.94
CA VAL A 37 12.44 -7.77 -1.09
C VAL A 37 13.12 -7.81 0.27
N ARG A 38 13.00 -8.92 0.98
CA ARG A 38 13.53 -9.09 2.35
C ARG A 38 14.83 -9.88 2.29
N TYR A 39 15.96 -9.17 2.32
CA TYR A 39 17.27 -9.75 1.99
C TYR A 39 17.79 -10.73 3.04
N ASN A 40 17.67 -10.40 4.33
CA ASN A 40 18.32 -11.18 5.40
C ASN A 40 17.38 -12.17 6.09
N SER A 41 16.09 -11.87 6.16
CA SER A 41 15.09 -12.71 6.83
C SER A 41 13.69 -12.31 6.37
N SER A 42 12.67 -13.06 6.81
CA SER A 42 11.26 -12.75 6.49
C SER A 42 10.62 -11.72 7.43
N VAL A 43 11.38 -11.09 8.33
CA VAL A 43 10.86 -10.18 9.35
C VAL A 43 10.43 -8.83 8.77
N ASP A 44 9.53 -8.15 9.50
CA ASP A 44 9.07 -6.80 9.17
C ASP A 44 10.17 -5.75 9.45
N LEU A 45 9.95 -4.52 8.92
CA LEU A 45 10.82 -3.37 9.18
C LEU A 45 11.01 -3.15 10.70
N GLN A 46 12.19 -2.81 11.24
CA GLN A 46 13.39 -2.37 10.52
C GLN A 46 14.28 -3.55 10.18
N GLU A 47 14.68 -3.62 8.95
CA GLU A 47 15.64 -4.58 8.40
C GLU A 47 16.05 -4.09 6.98
N HIS A 48 17.01 -4.75 6.35
CA HIS A 48 17.33 -4.48 4.94
C HIS A 48 16.18 -5.01 4.06
N VAL A 49 15.33 -4.10 3.64
CA VAL A 49 14.16 -4.34 2.79
C VAL A 49 14.09 -3.27 1.72
N ASP A 50 13.87 -3.65 0.48
CA ASP A 50 13.55 -2.76 -0.63
C ASP A 50 12.18 -3.11 -1.20
N VAL A 51 11.59 -2.18 -1.95
CA VAL A 51 10.40 -2.45 -2.75
C VAL A 51 10.83 -2.96 -4.11
N GLY A 52 10.46 -4.21 -4.41
CA GLY A 52 10.67 -4.82 -5.71
C GLY A 52 9.43 -4.74 -6.60
N LEU A 53 9.65 -4.81 -7.91
CA LEU A 53 8.59 -4.82 -8.91
C LEU A 53 8.97 -5.72 -10.07
N SER A 54 8.03 -6.57 -10.47
CA SER A 54 8.14 -7.39 -11.68
C SER A 54 7.04 -7.02 -12.68
N ARG A 55 7.41 -7.00 -13.96
CA ARG A 55 6.50 -6.71 -15.10
C ARG A 55 6.25 -7.96 -15.90
N SER A 56 5.02 -8.11 -16.39
CA SER A 56 4.64 -9.10 -17.39
C SER A 56 3.82 -8.44 -18.50
N THR A 57 4.19 -8.71 -19.75
CA THR A 57 3.49 -8.21 -20.94
C THR A 57 2.75 -9.31 -21.70
N ASP A 58 2.71 -10.52 -21.15
CA ASP A 58 2.10 -11.71 -21.78
C ASP A 58 1.01 -12.37 -20.91
N GLY A 59 0.36 -11.56 -20.06
CA GLY A 59 -0.72 -12.03 -19.20
C GLY A 59 -0.24 -12.88 -18.01
N GLY A 60 0.97 -12.64 -17.53
CA GLY A 60 1.53 -13.32 -16.36
C GLY A 60 2.18 -14.66 -16.66
N LYS A 61 2.37 -15.03 -17.92
CA LYS A 61 3.05 -16.27 -18.31
C LYS A 61 4.55 -16.20 -18.01
N THR A 62 5.17 -15.05 -18.32
CA THR A 62 6.55 -14.74 -18.00
C THR A 62 6.66 -13.38 -17.32
N TRP A 63 7.70 -13.23 -16.51
CA TRP A 63 7.96 -12.02 -15.75
C TRP A 63 9.38 -11.51 -16.01
N GLU A 64 9.51 -10.20 -16.23
CA GLU A 64 10.78 -9.55 -16.45
C GLU A 64 11.66 -9.56 -15.20
N LYS A 65 12.95 -9.25 -15.38
CA LYS A 65 13.88 -9.04 -14.27
C LYS A 65 13.33 -7.99 -13.29
N MET A 66 13.52 -8.24 -12.01
CA MET A 66 13.11 -7.35 -10.93
C MET A 66 13.71 -5.95 -11.09
N ARG A 67 12.87 -4.94 -10.82
CA ARG A 67 13.24 -3.55 -10.63
C ARG A 67 13.01 -3.15 -9.18
N LEU A 68 13.65 -2.06 -8.76
CA LEU A 68 13.52 -1.53 -7.39
C LEU A 68 12.95 -0.10 -7.45
N PRO A 69 11.63 0.09 -7.48
CA PRO A 69 11.00 1.41 -7.47
C PRO A 69 11.41 2.27 -6.29
N LEU A 70 11.60 1.65 -5.13
CA LEU A 70 12.06 2.30 -3.90
C LEU A 70 13.13 1.41 -3.25
N ALA A 71 14.31 1.98 -3.09
CA ALA A 71 15.45 1.37 -2.41
C ALA A 71 16.35 2.49 -1.90
N PHE A 72 16.75 2.44 -0.64
CA PHE A 72 17.60 3.48 -0.05
C PHE A 72 19.05 3.04 0.11
N GLY A 73 19.29 1.74 0.36
CA GLY A 73 20.65 1.24 0.59
C GLY A 73 21.31 1.93 1.79
N GLU A 74 22.59 2.24 1.66
CA GLU A 74 23.28 3.12 2.60
C GLU A 74 22.84 4.57 2.37
N PHE A 75 22.25 5.18 3.36
CA PHE A 75 21.75 6.55 3.25
C PHE A 75 21.82 7.28 4.60
N GLY A 76 22.15 8.60 4.54
CA GLY A 76 22.17 9.45 5.73
C GLY A 76 23.19 9.00 6.79
N GLY A 77 24.28 8.36 6.36
CA GLY A 77 25.31 7.83 7.27
C GLY A 77 24.96 6.51 7.94
N LEU A 78 23.84 5.89 7.57
CA LEU A 78 23.40 4.62 8.13
C LEU A 78 23.43 3.50 7.08
N PRO A 79 23.68 2.23 7.48
CA PRO A 79 23.74 1.09 6.58
C PRO A 79 22.33 0.73 6.06
N ALA A 80 22.29 -0.13 5.02
CA ALA A 80 21.07 -0.58 4.37
C ALA A 80 20.05 -1.20 5.34
N GLY A 81 20.48 -1.96 6.35
CA GLY A 81 19.62 -2.53 7.37
C GLY A 81 18.94 -1.50 8.28
N GLN A 82 19.37 -0.24 8.23
CA GLN A 82 18.79 0.90 8.94
C GLN A 82 18.06 1.86 7.99
N ASN A 83 17.78 1.44 6.77
CA ASN A 83 17.11 2.21 5.72
C ASN A 83 16.06 1.36 4.98
N GLY A 84 15.42 0.44 5.67
CA GLY A 84 14.41 -0.41 5.04
C GLY A 84 13.20 0.39 4.56
N VAL A 85 12.68 0.00 3.40
CA VAL A 85 11.46 0.54 2.79
C VAL A 85 10.57 -0.60 2.34
N GLY A 86 9.31 -0.62 2.76
CA GLY A 86 8.45 -1.77 2.52
C GLY A 86 6.96 -1.53 2.69
N ASP A 87 6.21 -2.63 2.66
CA ASP A 87 4.76 -2.69 2.66
C ASP A 87 4.13 -1.90 1.49
N PRO A 88 4.57 -2.14 0.23
CA PRO A 88 4.19 -1.30 -0.89
C PRO A 88 2.70 -1.39 -1.23
N SER A 89 2.17 -0.26 -1.70
CA SER A 89 0.90 -0.18 -2.40
C SER A 89 1.12 0.43 -3.78
N ILE A 90 0.52 -0.16 -4.81
CA ILE A 90 0.70 0.27 -6.20
C ILE A 90 -0.61 0.80 -6.77
N LEU A 91 -0.53 1.87 -7.56
CA LEU A 91 -1.69 2.51 -8.19
C LEU A 91 -1.37 2.88 -9.63
N VAL A 92 -2.28 2.55 -10.54
CA VAL A 92 -2.26 3.04 -11.92
C VAL A 92 -3.22 4.21 -12.05
N ASP A 93 -2.69 5.39 -12.40
CA ASP A 93 -3.53 6.52 -12.83
C ASP A 93 -4.09 6.19 -14.22
N THR A 94 -5.37 5.81 -14.27
CA THR A 94 -6.01 5.38 -15.51
C THR A 94 -6.22 6.52 -16.52
N LYS A 95 -6.06 7.78 -16.13
CA LYS A 95 -6.16 8.94 -17.02
C LYS A 95 -4.86 9.19 -17.79
N THR A 96 -3.72 8.88 -17.20
CA THR A 96 -2.38 9.20 -17.75
C THR A 96 -1.52 7.97 -18.02
N ASN A 97 -1.89 6.82 -17.49
CA ASN A 97 -1.07 5.61 -17.35
C ASN A 97 0.19 5.81 -16.49
N ASN A 98 0.28 6.88 -15.72
CA ASN A 98 1.33 6.98 -14.71
C ASN A 98 1.11 5.94 -13.62
N VAL A 99 2.19 5.38 -13.11
CA VAL A 99 2.14 4.38 -12.04
C VAL A 99 2.81 4.97 -10.79
N TRP A 100 2.15 4.78 -9.66
CA TRP A 100 2.63 5.22 -8.35
C TRP A 100 2.83 4.03 -7.44
N VAL A 101 3.93 4.02 -6.72
CA VAL A 101 4.18 3.10 -5.60
C VAL A 101 4.39 3.92 -4.35
N VAL A 102 3.67 3.62 -3.29
CA VAL A 102 3.86 4.20 -1.97
C VAL A 102 4.36 3.13 -1.00
N ALA A 103 5.26 3.49 -0.11
CA ALA A 103 5.79 2.60 0.91
C ALA A 103 6.22 3.37 2.17
N ALA A 104 6.44 2.64 3.25
CA ALA A 104 6.99 3.19 4.49
C ALA A 104 8.51 3.03 4.48
N TRP A 105 9.23 4.13 4.68
CA TRP A 105 10.68 4.15 4.86
C TRP A 105 11.02 4.42 6.31
N THR A 106 11.88 3.60 6.88
CA THR A 106 12.40 3.76 8.24
C THR A 106 13.89 4.06 8.19
N HIS A 107 14.30 5.21 8.75
CA HIS A 107 15.69 5.65 8.80
C HIS A 107 16.19 5.59 10.25
N GLY A 108 17.14 4.72 10.51
CA GLY A 108 17.59 4.43 11.86
C GLY A 108 16.59 3.55 12.62
N MET A 109 16.14 3.98 13.80
CA MET A 109 15.18 3.27 14.66
C MET A 109 15.70 1.95 15.25
N GLY A 110 16.99 1.66 15.12
CA GLY A 110 17.63 0.48 15.68
C GLY A 110 17.11 -0.83 15.08
N ASN A 111 17.18 -1.90 15.85
CA ASN A 111 16.76 -3.24 15.42
C ASN A 111 15.35 -3.61 15.88
N GLN A 112 14.58 -2.65 16.38
CA GLN A 112 13.20 -2.89 16.78
C GLN A 112 12.27 -2.80 15.58
N ARG A 113 11.09 -3.43 15.67
CA ARG A 113 10.05 -3.32 14.65
C ARG A 113 9.57 -1.87 14.55
N ALA A 114 9.44 -1.35 13.34
CA ALA A 114 8.99 0.01 13.05
C ALA A 114 7.66 0.35 13.74
N TRP A 115 6.79 -0.65 13.88
CA TRP A 115 5.52 -0.53 14.59
C TRP A 115 5.67 0.01 16.02
N TRP A 116 6.77 -0.33 16.69
CA TRP A 116 7.06 0.09 18.06
C TRP A 116 8.09 1.22 18.15
N SER A 117 8.99 1.32 17.19
CA SER A 117 10.11 2.25 17.21
C SER A 117 9.84 3.59 16.50
N SER A 118 8.79 3.69 15.70
CA SER A 118 8.35 4.96 15.12
C SER A 118 7.66 5.81 16.18
N HIS A 119 8.02 7.09 16.26
CA HIS A 119 7.54 8.03 17.28
C HIS A 119 6.80 9.22 16.65
N PRO A 120 6.09 10.04 17.45
CA PRO A 120 5.47 11.27 16.98
C PRO A 120 6.47 12.23 16.33
N GLY A 121 5.96 13.17 15.55
CA GLY A 121 6.75 14.16 14.82
C GLY A 121 6.82 13.89 13.33
N MET A 122 7.72 14.59 12.66
CA MET A 122 7.93 14.53 11.19
C MET A 122 9.37 14.14 10.83
N ASP A 123 10.30 14.18 11.77
CA ASP A 123 11.72 13.93 11.53
C ASP A 123 11.98 12.47 11.18
N MET A 124 12.69 12.23 10.08
CA MET A 124 13.03 10.90 9.59
C MET A 124 13.85 10.07 10.58
N ASN A 125 14.57 10.70 11.51
CA ASN A 125 15.33 9.99 12.54
C ASN A 125 14.45 9.41 13.65
N HIS A 126 13.19 9.83 13.76
CA HIS A 126 12.29 9.47 14.86
C HIS A 126 10.99 8.84 14.42
N THR A 127 10.51 9.16 13.21
CA THR A 127 9.25 8.65 12.69
C THR A 127 9.41 8.09 11.27
N ALA A 128 8.73 6.99 10.98
CA ALA A 128 8.69 6.43 9.64
C ALA A 128 8.14 7.46 8.64
N GLN A 129 8.68 7.44 7.45
CA GLN A 129 8.34 8.36 6.37
C GLN A 129 7.46 7.68 5.35
N LEU A 130 6.47 8.40 4.83
CA LEU A 130 5.63 7.97 3.73
C LEU A 130 6.25 8.47 2.42
N VAL A 131 6.71 7.54 1.58
CA VAL A 131 7.45 7.86 0.36
C VAL A 131 6.77 7.28 -0.87
N LEU A 132 6.82 8.04 -1.97
CA LEU A 132 6.31 7.66 -3.27
C LEU A 132 7.44 7.50 -4.28
N ALA A 133 7.23 6.63 -5.27
CA ALA A 133 7.93 6.65 -6.53
C ALA A 133 6.92 6.68 -7.69
N LYS A 134 7.29 7.33 -8.79
CA LYS A 134 6.45 7.50 -9.98
C LYS A 134 7.12 6.92 -11.21
N SER A 135 6.37 6.20 -12.03
CA SER A 135 6.75 5.78 -13.37
C SER A 135 5.85 6.42 -14.41
N THR A 136 6.43 6.93 -15.49
CA THR A 136 5.70 7.50 -16.65
C THR A 136 5.85 6.63 -17.90
N ASP A 137 6.53 5.49 -17.79
CA ASP A 137 6.88 4.60 -18.91
C ASP A 137 6.42 3.15 -18.67
N ASP A 138 5.24 2.99 -18.10
CA ASP A 138 4.61 1.68 -17.89
C ASP A 138 5.37 0.79 -16.89
N GLY A 139 5.97 1.41 -15.87
CA GLY A 139 6.69 0.72 -14.79
C GLY A 139 8.12 0.30 -15.13
N LYS A 140 8.68 0.78 -16.25
CA LYS A 140 10.05 0.42 -16.64
C LYS A 140 11.10 1.18 -15.85
N THR A 141 10.90 2.49 -15.67
CA THR A 141 11.78 3.37 -14.88
C THR A 141 10.99 4.15 -13.85
N TRP A 142 11.66 4.57 -12.79
CA TRP A 142 11.04 5.17 -11.62
C TRP A 142 11.77 6.43 -11.19
N SER A 143 11.00 7.39 -10.67
CA SER A 143 11.53 8.63 -10.10
C SER A 143 12.39 8.35 -8.87
N ALA A 144 13.19 9.34 -8.45
CA ALA A 144 13.70 9.41 -7.10
C ALA A 144 12.54 9.38 -6.08
N PRO A 145 12.77 8.94 -4.83
CA PRO A 145 11.76 8.95 -3.79
C PRO A 145 11.19 10.35 -3.55
N ILE A 146 9.86 10.42 -3.41
CA ILE A 146 9.12 11.65 -3.10
C ILE A 146 8.54 11.48 -1.70
N ASN A 147 9.03 12.24 -0.74
CA ASN A 147 8.56 12.18 0.65
C ASN A 147 7.31 13.04 0.81
N ILE A 148 6.20 12.41 1.17
CA ILE A 148 4.91 13.10 1.38
C ILE A 148 4.45 13.09 2.84
N THR A 149 5.33 12.72 3.77
CA THR A 149 4.99 12.62 5.19
C THR A 149 4.34 13.89 5.73
N GLU A 150 4.92 15.05 5.46
CA GLU A 150 4.39 16.35 5.93
C GLU A 150 3.05 16.73 5.30
N GLN A 151 2.70 16.16 4.16
CA GLN A 151 1.41 16.42 3.52
C GLN A 151 0.25 15.66 4.18
N VAL A 152 0.53 14.49 4.78
CA VAL A 152 -0.50 13.53 5.18
C VAL A 152 -0.51 13.27 6.68
N LYS A 153 0.66 13.20 7.32
CA LYS A 153 0.81 12.80 8.72
C LYS A 153 0.42 13.93 9.68
N ASP A 154 -0.38 13.59 10.68
CA ASP A 154 -0.51 14.43 11.87
C ASP A 154 0.74 14.22 12.77
N PRO A 155 1.39 15.28 13.26
CA PRO A 155 2.60 15.15 14.07
C PRO A 155 2.40 14.43 15.40
N SER A 156 1.17 14.28 15.89
CA SER A 156 0.86 13.51 17.09
C SER A 156 0.85 12.00 16.88
N TRP A 157 0.79 11.54 15.63
CA TRP A 157 0.74 10.10 15.31
C TRP A 157 2.12 9.47 15.45
N TYR A 158 2.15 8.24 15.96
CA TYR A 158 3.39 7.46 16.08
C TYR A 158 3.87 6.91 14.75
N PHE A 159 2.97 6.51 13.88
CA PHE A 159 3.30 5.86 12.62
C PHE A 159 2.20 6.09 11.60
N LEU A 160 2.58 6.55 10.41
CA LEU A 160 1.68 6.60 9.25
C LEU A 160 2.25 5.74 8.15
N LEU A 161 1.45 4.85 7.62
CA LEU A 161 1.79 4.04 6.44
C LEU A 161 0.55 3.78 5.58
N GLN A 162 0.80 3.24 4.41
CA GLN A 162 -0.25 2.83 3.47
C GLN A 162 -0.91 1.52 3.91
N GLY A 163 -2.08 1.23 3.37
CA GLY A 163 -2.57 -0.14 3.26
C GLY A 163 -1.84 -0.83 2.12
N PRO A 164 -1.07 -1.90 2.37
CA PRO A 164 -0.32 -2.56 1.32
C PRO A 164 -1.25 -3.21 0.28
N GLY A 165 -0.74 -3.42 -0.93
CA GLY A 165 -1.47 -4.01 -2.04
C GLY A 165 -1.69 -3.00 -3.16
N ARG A 166 -2.83 -2.34 -3.23
CA ARG A 166 -3.12 -1.41 -4.32
C ARG A 166 -3.99 -0.23 -3.91
N GLY A 167 -3.75 0.89 -4.62
CA GLY A 167 -4.69 2.01 -4.70
C GLY A 167 -5.53 1.96 -5.96
N ILE A 168 -6.37 2.96 -6.17
CA ILE A 168 -7.29 3.07 -7.30
C ILE A 168 -7.29 4.47 -7.90
N THR A 169 -7.74 4.58 -9.15
CA THR A 169 -8.21 5.82 -9.76
C THR A 169 -9.72 5.82 -9.73
N MET A 170 -10.32 6.84 -9.12
CA MET A 170 -11.77 7.03 -9.13
C MET A 170 -12.26 7.43 -10.53
N SER A 171 -13.56 7.30 -10.78
CA SER A 171 -14.20 7.67 -12.04
C SER A 171 -13.97 9.13 -12.44
N ASP A 172 -13.83 10.04 -11.47
CA ASP A 172 -13.50 11.45 -11.68
C ASP A 172 -12.00 11.75 -11.86
N GLY A 173 -11.14 10.74 -11.76
CA GLY A 173 -9.68 10.84 -11.86
C GLY A 173 -8.95 11.02 -10.53
N THR A 174 -9.64 11.13 -9.41
CA THR A 174 -9.02 11.17 -8.09
C THR A 174 -8.24 9.90 -7.82
N LEU A 175 -6.99 10.04 -7.38
CA LEU A 175 -6.14 8.92 -6.97
C LEU A 175 -6.34 8.65 -5.48
N VAL A 176 -6.50 7.38 -5.10
CA VAL A 176 -6.76 6.99 -3.71
C VAL A 176 -5.88 5.82 -3.32
N PHE A 177 -5.19 5.96 -2.20
CA PHE A 177 -4.54 4.85 -1.49
C PHE A 177 -5.22 4.59 -0.15
N PRO A 178 -5.38 3.33 0.27
CA PRO A 178 -5.70 3.02 1.65
C PRO A 178 -4.52 3.40 2.55
N THR A 179 -4.82 3.79 3.78
CA THR A 179 -3.83 4.17 4.79
C THR A 179 -4.14 3.54 6.14
N GLN A 180 -3.15 3.53 6.99
CA GLN A 180 -3.29 3.23 8.41
C GLN A 180 -2.34 4.11 9.21
N PHE A 181 -2.72 4.45 10.43
CA PHE A 181 -1.85 5.20 11.33
C PHE A 181 -2.05 4.79 12.78
N ILE A 182 -1.00 4.89 13.57
CA ILE A 182 -1.06 4.70 15.01
C ILE A 182 -1.20 6.09 15.64
N ASP A 183 -2.31 6.34 16.31
CA ASP A 183 -2.61 7.64 16.91
C ASP A 183 -1.82 7.90 18.22
N SER A 184 -2.04 9.06 18.82
CA SER A 184 -1.37 9.49 20.06
C SER A 184 -1.63 8.58 21.27
N THR A 185 -2.64 7.73 21.19
CA THR A 185 -2.97 6.74 22.24
C THR A 185 -2.45 5.33 21.92
N ARG A 186 -1.61 5.19 20.88
CA ARG A 186 -1.08 3.92 20.38
C ARG A 186 -2.13 2.99 19.78
N VAL A 187 -3.27 3.51 19.36
CA VAL A 187 -4.31 2.74 18.69
C VAL A 187 -4.18 2.91 17.18
N PRO A 188 -4.14 1.81 16.40
CA PRO A 188 -4.11 1.88 14.94
C PRO A 188 -5.50 2.16 14.37
N ASN A 189 -5.55 2.92 13.27
CA ASN A 189 -6.79 3.33 12.61
C ASN A 189 -6.59 3.34 11.10
N ALA A 190 -7.48 2.72 10.35
CA ALA A 190 -7.45 2.69 8.89
C ALA A 190 -8.30 3.81 8.27
N GLY A 191 -7.84 4.32 7.14
CA GLY A 191 -8.52 5.33 6.36
C GLY A 191 -8.03 5.35 4.92
N ILE A 192 -8.11 6.50 4.29
CA ILE A 192 -7.62 6.74 2.93
C ILE A 192 -6.86 8.05 2.84
N MET A 193 -5.92 8.12 1.90
CA MET A 193 -5.38 9.37 1.38
C MET A 193 -5.72 9.50 -0.10
N TYR A 194 -5.84 10.71 -0.60
CA TYR A 194 -6.20 10.97 -1.99
C TYR A 194 -5.46 12.16 -2.58
N SER A 195 -5.38 12.18 -3.91
CA SER A 195 -4.87 13.30 -4.70
C SER A 195 -5.87 13.65 -5.81
N LYS A 196 -6.19 14.94 -5.94
CA LYS A 196 -7.05 15.47 -7.01
C LYS A 196 -6.27 16.16 -8.14
N ASP A 197 -4.95 16.18 -8.04
CA ASP A 197 -4.07 16.93 -8.95
C ASP A 197 -3.00 16.04 -9.62
N GLY A 198 -3.35 14.77 -9.84
CA GLY A 198 -2.47 13.83 -10.53
C GLY A 198 -1.28 13.37 -9.70
N GLY A 199 -1.41 13.35 -8.38
CA GLY A 199 -0.39 12.85 -7.46
C GLY A 199 0.62 13.89 -6.96
N LYS A 200 0.39 15.18 -7.24
CA LYS A 200 1.27 16.26 -6.75
C LYS A 200 1.07 16.53 -5.27
N ASN A 201 -0.19 16.58 -4.83
CA ASN A 201 -0.55 16.80 -3.44
C ASN A 201 -1.48 15.70 -2.94
N TRP A 202 -1.26 15.26 -1.71
CA TRP A 202 -2.01 14.21 -1.04
C TRP A 202 -2.63 14.72 0.25
N LYS A 203 -3.84 14.24 0.54
CA LYS A 203 -4.59 14.61 1.75
C LYS A 203 -5.21 13.38 2.38
N MET A 204 -5.35 13.42 3.69
CA MET A 204 -6.09 12.48 4.50
C MET A 204 -7.03 13.26 5.44
N HIS A 205 -8.22 12.73 5.70
CA HIS A 205 -9.16 13.29 6.67
C HIS A 205 -9.31 12.35 7.88
N ASN A 206 -10.48 11.84 8.13
CA ASN A 206 -10.76 11.01 9.30
C ASN A 206 -10.53 9.52 9.00
N TYR A 207 -10.24 8.73 10.03
CA TYR A 207 -10.22 7.28 9.92
C TYR A 207 -11.63 6.70 9.77
N ALA A 208 -11.73 5.53 9.14
CA ALA A 208 -12.99 4.84 8.94
C ALA A 208 -13.48 4.10 10.19
N ARG A 209 -12.58 3.44 10.88
CA ARG A 209 -12.85 2.69 12.11
C ARG A 209 -11.60 2.59 12.95
N THR A 210 -11.76 2.75 14.26
CA THR A 210 -10.64 2.59 15.20
C THR A 210 -10.24 1.13 15.39
N ASN A 211 -9.01 0.89 15.80
CA ASN A 211 -8.43 -0.43 16.04
C ASN A 211 -8.47 -1.33 14.80
N THR A 212 -8.17 -0.74 13.66
CA THR A 212 -8.03 -1.38 12.35
C THR A 212 -6.70 -1.02 11.72
N THR A 213 -6.22 -1.85 10.81
CA THR A 213 -4.89 -1.71 10.22
C THR A 213 -4.96 -1.77 8.69
N GLU A 214 -4.36 -2.77 8.09
CA GLU A 214 -4.28 -2.93 6.65
C GLU A 214 -5.66 -2.97 6.00
N ALA A 215 -5.84 -2.16 4.95
CA ALA A 215 -7.12 -2.00 4.29
C ALA A 215 -6.97 -1.96 2.77
N GLN A 216 -8.07 -2.24 2.10
CA GLN A 216 -8.20 -2.09 0.65
C GLN A 216 -9.41 -1.23 0.33
N VAL A 217 -9.31 -0.46 -0.76
CA VAL A 217 -10.35 0.48 -1.20
C VAL A 217 -10.87 0.10 -2.59
N ALA A 218 -12.17 0.26 -2.80
CA ALA A 218 -12.80 0.18 -4.12
C ALA A 218 -13.83 1.30 -4.28
N GLU A 219 -13.99 1.81 -5.50
CA GLU A 219 -15.12 2.67 -5.86
C GLU A 219 -16.29 1.77 -6.24
N VAL A 220 -17.35 1.78 -5.45
CA VAL A 220 -18.53 0.92 -5.64
C VAL A 220 -19.61 1.59 -6.48
N GLU A 221 -19.69 2.91 -6.42
CA GLU A 221 -20.46 3.79 -7.29
C GLU A 221 -19.65 5.06 -7.52
N PRO A 222 -19.90 5.85 -8.58
CA PRO A 222 -19.17 7.09 -8.79
C PRO A 222 -19.17 8.00 -7.56
N GLY A 223 -17.98 8.27 -7.02
CA GLY A 223 -17.78 9.08 -5.81
C GLY A 223 -18.00 8.35 -4.48
N VAL A 224 -18.36 7.07 -4.49
CA VAL A 224 -18.60 6.27 -3.29
C VAL A 224 -17.48 5.24 -3.12
N LEU A 225 -16.74 5.34 -2.04
CA LEU A 225 -15.65 4.44 -1.71
C LEU A 225 -16.04 3.46 -0.61
N MET A 226 -15.70 2.21 -0.82
CA MET A 226 -15.76 1.15 0.19
C MET A 226 -14.34 0.86 0.67
N LEU A 227 -14.14 0.87 2.00
CA LEU A 227 -12.92 0.46 2.65
C LEU A 227 -13.14 -0.83 3.41
N ASN A 228 -12.38 -1.87 3.06
CA ASN A 228 -12.39 -3.17 3.71
C ASN A 228 -11.13 -3.28 4.57
N MET A 229 -11.30 -3.43 5.87
CA MET A 229 -10.25 -3.26 6.88
C MET A 229 -9.96 -4.54 7.65
N ARG A 230 -8.68 -4.81 7.87
CA ARG A 230 -8.21 -5.76 8.88
C ARG A 230 -8.56 -5.21 10.25
N ASP A 231 -9.42 -5.91 10.98
CA ASP A 231 -9.87 -5.50 12.31
C ASP A 231 -9.13 -6.28 13.40
N ASN A 232 -8.41 -5.58 14.25
CA ASN A 232 -7.60 -6.19 15.31
C ASN A 232 -8.44 -6.90 16.39
N ARG A 233 -9.75 -6.71 16.39
CA ARG A 233 -10.67 -7.46 17.25
C ARG A 233 -10.85 -8.91 16.82
N GLY A 234 -10.41 -9.24 15.59
CA GLY A 234 -10.54 -10.58 15.03
C GLY A 234 -11.97 -10.98 14.67
N GLY A 235 -12.10 -12.18 14.16
CA GLY A 235 -13.39 -12.82 13.84
C GLY A 235 -13.99 -12.42 12.48
N SER A 236 -13.91 -11.18 12.07
CA SER A 236 -14.42 -10.72 10.78
C SER A 236 -13.81 -9.39 10.36
N ARG A 237 -13.77 -9.12 9.07
CA ARG A 237 -13.34 -7.84 8.54
C ARG A 237 -14.35 -6.74 8.85
N ALA A 238 -13.85 -5.51 8.98
CA ALA A 238 -14.67 -4.32 9.06
C ALA A 238 -14.82 -3.67 7.69
N VAL A 239 -15.99 -3.12 7.40
CA VAL A 239 -16.30 -2.47 6.12
C VAL A 239 -17.00 -1.14 6.37
N ALA A 240 -16.49 -0.08 5.76
CA ALA A 240 -17.08 1.25 5.87
C ALA A 240 -17.16 1.92 4.49
N ILE A 241 -18.08 2.89 4.37
CA ILE A 241 -18.36 3.65 3.16
C ILE A 241 -18.11 5.13 3.43
N THR A 242 -17.48 5.82 2.46
CA THR A 242 -17.39 7.27 2.43
C THR A 242 -17.87 7.83 1.09
N LYS A 243 -18.55 8.96 1.12
CA LYS A 243 -19.02 9.72 -0.06
C LYS A 243 -18.34 11.08 -0.20
N ASP A 244 -17.42 11.39 0.70
CA ASP A 244 -16.76 12.69 0.82
C ASP A 244 -15.24 12.59 1.03
N LEU A 245 -14.63 11.54 0.46
CA LEU A 245 -13.19 11.27 0.51
C LEU A 245 -12.64 11.14 1.95
N GLY A 246 -13.42 10.49 2.82
CA GLY A 246 -12.98 10.16 4.18
C GLY A 246 -13.22 11.26 5.22
N LYS A 247 -13.96 12.33 4.89
CA LYS A 247 -14.39 13.31 5.89
C LYS A 247 -15.38 12.69 6.86
N THR A 248 -16.31 11.91 6.33
CA THR A 248 -17.27 11.11 7.11
C THR A 248 -17.32 9.67 6.62
N TRP A 249 -17.63 8.76 7.52
CA TRP A 249 -17.72 7.32 7.26
C TRP A 249 -18.99 6.75 7.86
N THR A 250 -19.58 5.79 7.13
CA THR A 250 -20.72 4.99 7.61
C THR A 250 -20.33 3.52 7.56
N GLU A 251 -20.55 2.79 8.63
CA GLU A 251 -20.30 1.35 8.66
C GLU A 251 -21.28 0.64 7.72
N HIS A 252 -20.77 -0.23 6.86
CA HIS A 252 -21.57 -1.01 5.93
C HIS A 252 -22.24 -2.18 6.64
N GLU A 253 -23.42 -2.60 6.20
CA GLU A 253 -24.19 -3.70 6.82
C GLU A 253 -23.44 -5.03 6.90
N SER A 254 -22.52 -5.31 5.95
CA SER A 254 -21.67 -6.51 5.94
C SER A 254 -20.54 -6.46 6.96
N SER A 255 -20.26 -5.28 7.53
CA SER A 255 -19.15 -5.08 8.46
C SER A 255 -19.26 -5.99 9.67
N ARG A 256 -18.15 -6.66 10.01
CA ARG A 256 -18.04 -7.56 11.16
C ARG A 256 -18.93 -8.80 11.10
N LYS A 257 -19.53 -9.11 9.95
CA LYS A 257 -20.51 -10.21 9.80
C LYS A 257 -20.23 -11.12 8.60
N ALA A 258 -20.00 -10.53 7.41
CA ALA A 258 -20.02 -11.26 6.14
C ALA A 258 -18.69 -11.88 5.74
N LEU A 259 -17.57 -11.37 6.25
CA LEU A 259 -16.23 -11.78 5.84
C LEU A 259 -15.42 -12.26 7.06
N PRO A 260 -15.65 -13.52 7.51
CA PRO A 260 -14.87 -14.09 8.62
C PRO A 260 -13.39 -14.16 8.26
N GLU A 261 -12.53 -13.75 9.20
CA GLU A 261 -11.08 -13.85 9.00
C GLU A 261 -10.34 -13.70 10.34
N SER A 262 -9.08 -14.09 10.36
CA SER A 262 -8.27 -14.23 11.56
C SER A 262 -7.24 -13.11 11.76
N VAL A 263 -7.57 -11.86 11.44
CA VAL A 263 -6.66 -10.70 11.52
C VAL A 263 -5.52 -10.81 10.48
N CYS A 264 -5.89 -10.78 9.21
CA CYS A 264 -4.95 -10.80 8.09
C CYS A 264 -5.28 -9.73 7.05
N MET A 265 -4.29 -9.40 6.21
CA MET A 265 -4.48 -8.61 5.00
C MET A 265 -5.40 -9.35 4.01
N ALA A 266 -6.17 -8.60 3.23
CA ALA A 266 -7.01 -9.14 2.15
C ALA A 266 -6.91 -8.26 0.90
N SER A 267 -7.53 -8.69 -0.19
CA SER A 267 -7.66 -7.90 -1.42
C SER A 267 -9.12 -7.58 -1.68
N LEU A 268 -9.36 -6.41 -2.29
CA LEU A 268 -10.67 -5.95 -2.73
C LEU A 268 -10.54 -5.37 -4.13
N ILE A 269 -11.37 -5.84 -5.04
CA ILE A 269 -11.46 -5.31 -6.41
C ILE A 269 -12.91 -5.06 -6.79
N SER A 270 -13.13 -4.11 -7.67
CA SER A 270 -14.41 -3.89 -8.35
C SER A 270 -14.36 -4.54 -9.73
N VAL A 271 -15.34 -5.37 -10.05
CA VAL A 271 -15.45 -6.03 -11.37
C VAL A 271 -16.80 -5.67 -11.95
N LYS A 272 -16.81 -5.09 -13.14
CA LYS A 272 -18.05 -4.67 -13.79
C LYS A 272 -18.94 -5.85 -14.16
N ALA A 273 -20.26 -5.65 -14.12
CA ALA A 273 -21.27 -6.66 -14.42
C ALA A 273 -21.03 -7.39 -15.74
N LYS A 274 -20.61 -6.67 -16.77
CA LYS A 274 -20.29 -7.23 -18.10
C LYS A 274 -19.05 -8.13 -18.11
N ASP A 275 -18.20 -8.03 -17.11
CA ASP A 275 -16.91 -8.71 -17.03
C ASP A 275 -16.92 -9.85 -15.99
N ASN A 276 -18.07 -10.18 -15.41
CA ASN A 276 -18.20 -11.25 -14.43
C ASN A 276 -19.46 -12.11 -14.65
N VAL A 277 -19.40 -13.34 -14.15
CA VAL A 277 -20.48 -14.34 -14.32
C VAL A 277 -21.75 -14.05 -13.51
N LEU A 278 -21.68 -13.16 -12.52
CA LEU A 278 -22.82 -12.82 -11.67
C LEU A 278 -23.72 -11.77 -12.31
N GLY A 279 -23.25 -11.06 -13.34
CA GLY A 279 -23.98 -9.98 -14.01
C GLY A 279 -24.32 -8.80 -13.10
N LYS A 280 -23.54 -8.60 -12.04
CA LYS A 280 -23.67 -7.51 -11.06
C LYS A 280 -22.30 -6.88 -10.78
N ASP A 281 -22.30 -5.57 -10.63
CA ASP A 281 -21.11 -4.81 -10.24
C ASP A 281 -20.71 -5.10 -8.80
#